data_2eb1cafef41f0179709881dcbfdb977c
#
_entry.id   2eb1cafef41f0179709881dcbfdb977c
#
_cell.length_a   1.000
_cell.length_b   1.000
_cell.length_c   1.000
_cell.angle_alpha   90.00
_cell.angle_beta   90.00
_cell.angle_gamma   90.00
#
_symmetry.space_group_name_H-M   'P 1'
#
loop_
_entity.id
_entity.type
_entity.pdbx_description
1 polymer ?
#
loop_
_entity_poly.entity_id
_entity_poly.type
_entity_poly.pdbx_seq_one_letter_code
_entity_poly.pdbx_strand_id
1 'polypeptide(L)'
;MTIANGAILETNGLSARYGEVEALHSVDLVVAEGELVAVLGSNGAGKSTLLRSIMGLTHASGMVRFRGQALPAHDPAAVARHGIVLVPEGRGIFGPMTVAENLQLGAYVIGGRGAEFERRRERVLALFPRLKERLAQTAGSMSGGEQQMLAVGRALMADPQLLLLDEPSLGLAPKVTIEILETLGRLNHAGLSVVLVEQKAPLALKLARRAYVMADGRITAAVDPREIKSHDELARFYLA
;
A
#
# COMPACT_ATOMS: atom_id res chain seq x y z
N MET A 1 19.26 -9.44 13.22
CA MET A 1 19.23 -9.24 11.76
C MET A 1 20.06 -8.02 11.43
N THR A 2 21.05 -8.15 10.56
CA THR A 2 21.94 -7.06 10.16
C THR A 2 21.14 -6.05 9.35
N ILE A 3 21.21 -4.77 9.70
CA ILE A 3 20.58 -3.65 8.97
C ILE A 3 20.99 -3.75 7.49
N ALA A 4 20.04 -4.02 6.61
CA ALA A 4 20.31 -4.03 5.18
C ALA A 4 20.63 -2.59 4.75
N ASN A 5 21.88 -2.32 4.34
CA ASN A 5 22.24 -1.06 3.70
C ASN A 5 21.28 -0.84 2.52
N GLY A 6 20.42 0.19 2.60
CA GLY A 6 19.44 0.52 1.55
C GLY A 6 17.97 0.20 1.89
N ALA A 7 17.61 -0.10 3.13
CA ALA A 7 16.21 -0.24 3.52
C ALA A 7 15.50 1.12 3.54
N ILE A 8 14.34 1.22 2.87
CA ILE A 8 13.48 2.39 2.95
C ILE A 8 12.53 2.30 4.14
N LEU A 9 12.06 1.09 4.46
CA LEU A 9 11.18 0.82 5.60
C LEU A 9 11.69 -0.38 6.39
N GLU A 10 11.69 -0.25 7.71
CA GLU A 10 11.98 -1.34 8.65
C GLU A 10 10.98 -1.30 9.79
N THR A 11 10.43 -2.46 10.16
CA THR A 11 9.76 -2.66 11.45
C THR A 11 10.58 -3.61 12.31
N ASN A 12 10.64 -3.34 13.60
CA ASN A 12 11.35 -4.19 14.56
C ASN A 12 10.48 -4.40 15.79
N GLY A 13 10.10 -5.64 16.02
CA GLY A 13 9.25 -6.03 17.12
C GLY A 13 7.88 -5.35 17.11
N LEU A 14 7.33 -5.00 15.94
CA LEU A 14 6.08 -4.25 15.85
C LEU A 14 4.92 -5.10 16.34
N SER A 15 4.31 -4.67 17.44
CA SER A 15 3.09 -5.28 18.02
C SER A 15 1.98 -4.26 18.09
N ALA A 16 0.73 -4.67 17.89
CA ALA A 16 -0.42 -3.77 17.92
C ALA A 16 -1.65 -4.43 18.56
N ARG A 17 -2.45 -3.62 19.25
CA ARG A 17 -3.63 -4.07 19.97
C ARG A 17 -4.87 -3.24 19.63
N TYR A 18 -6.02 -3.91 19.68
CA TYR A 18 -7.36 -3.29 19.69
C TYR A 18 -8.05 -3.69 20.98
N GLY A 19 -8.08 -2.81 21.95
CA GLY A 19 -8.50 -3.13 23.31
C GLY A 19 -7.63 -4.25 23.90
N GLU A 20 -8.24 -5.34 24.31
CA GLU A 20 -7.52 -6.50 24.88
C GLU A 20 -6.99 -7.47 23.81
N VAL A 21 -7.38 -7.32 22.55
CA VAL A 21 -6.97 -8.23 21.48
C VAL A 21 -5.66 -7.75 20.86
N GLU A 22 -4.61 -8.56 20.94
CA GLU A 22 -3.38 -8.34 20.24
C GLU A 22 -3.50 -8.85 18.79
N ALA A 23 -3.38 -7.94 17.84
CA ALA A 23 -3.55 -8.21 16.41
C ALA A 23 -2.24 -8.33 15.64
N LEU A 24 -1.13 -7.85 16.23
CA LEU A 24 0.23 -8.06 15.73
C LEU A 24 1.14 -8.48 16.88
N HIS A 25 2.00 -9.45 16.61
CA HIS A 25 2.90 -10.07 17.58
C HIS A 25 4.35 -9.98 17.10
N SER A 26 5.07 -8.91 17.47
CA SER A 26 6.51 -8.76 17.20
C SER A 26 6.87 -8.94 15.73
N VAL A 27 6.26 -8.15 14.85
CA VAL A 27 6.43 -8.25 13.39
C VAL A 27 7.67 -7.49 12.95
N ASP A 28 8.58 -8.20 12.27
CA ASP A 28 9.77 -7.67 11.63
C ASP A 28 9.62 -7.71 10.11
N LEU A 29 9.66 -6.54 9.47
CA LEU A 29 9.53 -6.38 8.03
C LEU A 29 10.58 -5.41 7.52
N VAL A 30 11.18 -5.72 6.38
CA VAL A 30 12.15 -4.85 5.71
C VAL A 30 11.74 -4.67 4.26
N VAL A 31 11.77 -3.43 3.78
CA VAL A 31 11.55 -3.05 2.38
C VAL A 31 12.77 -2.28 1.91
N ALA A 32 13.40 -2.70 0.82
CA ALA A 32 14.50 -1.96 0.21
C ALA A 32 13.96 -0.78 -0.62
N GLU A 33 14.80 0.23 -0.86
CA GLU A 33 14.42 1.34 -1.74
C GLU A 33 14.13 0.85 -3.16
N GLY A 34 13.01 1.27 -3.74
CA GLY A 34 12.54 0.81 -5.05
C GLY A 34 12.07 -0.66 -5.08
N GLU A 35 11.90 -1.31 -3.93
CA GLU A 35 11.38 -2.68 -3.87
C GLU A 35 9.84 -2.70 -3.83
N LEU A 36 9.23 -3.64 -4.54
CA LEU A 36 7.85 -4.04 -4.34
C LEU A 36 7.83 -5.32 -3.51
N VAL A 37 7.29 -5.23 -2.30
CA VAL A 37 7.12 -6.33 -1.36
C VAL A 37 5.65 -6.69 -1.27
N ALA A 38 5.32 -7.97 -1.36
CA ALA A 38 3.99 -8.49 -1.05
C ALA A 38 3.90 -8.94 0.42
N VAL A 39 2.77 -8.66 1.05
CA VAL A 39 2.38 -9.25 2.34
C VAL A 39 1.11 -10.07 2.11
N LEU A 40 1.24 -11.37 2.28
CA LEU A 40 0.23 -12.36 1.96
C LEU A 40 -0.31 -12.99 3.24
N GLY A 41 -1.57 -13.38 3.25
CA GLY A 41 -2.20 -14.05 4.39
C GLY A 41 -3.71 -14.09 4.25
N SER A 42 -4.37 -14.93 5.04
CA SER A 42 -5.82 -15.02 5.12
C SER A 42 -6.45 -13.75 5.71
N ASN A 43 -7.77 -13.65 5.65
CA ASN A 43 -8.49 -12.60 6.37
C ASN A 43 -8.29 -12.78 7.89
N GLY A 44 -8.04 -11.66 8.57
CA GLY A 44 -7.72 -11.68 10.00
C GLY A 44 -6.24 -11.94 10.33
N ALA A 45 -5.37 -12.24 9.37
CA ALA A 45 -3.94 -12.47 9.62
C ALA A 45 -3.14 -11.27 10.16
N GLY A 46 -3.75 -10.07 10.23
CA GLY A 46 -3.09 -8.87 10.74
C GLY A 46 -2.54 -7.92 9.67
N LYS A 47 -2.73 -8.21 8.38
CA LYS A 47 -2.16 -7.45 7.25
C LYS A 47 -2.53 -5.96 7.27
N SER A 48 -3.82 -5.63 7.35
CA SER A 48 -4.30 -4.24 7.44
C SER A 48 -3.82 -3.55 8.72
N THR A 49 -3.73 -4.31 9.82
CA THR A 49 -3.19 -3.80 11.08
C THR A 49 -1.72 -3.43 10.94
N LEU A 50 -0.92 -4.23 10.22
CA LEU A 50 0.48 -3.91 9.93
C LEU A 50 0.59 -2.57 9.19
N LEU A 51 -0.16 -2.38 8.09
CA LEU A 51 -0.12 -1.12 7.34
C LEU A 51 -0.59 0.08 8.19
N ARG A 52 -1.65 -0.09 8.96
CA ARG A 52 -2.16 0.96 9.86
C ARG A 52 -1.15 1.28 10.97
N SER A 53 -0.44 0.28 11.49
CA SER A 53 0.60 0.49 12.51
C SER A 53 1.80 1.25 11.95
N ILE A 54 2.25 0.93 10.74
CA ILE A 54 3.29 1.68 10.03
C ILE A 54 2.88 3.15 9.87
N MET A 55 1.61 3.42 9.57
CA MET A 55 1.06 4.77 9.43
C MET A 55 0.81 5.50 10.76
N GLY A 56 1.03 4.86 11.91
CA GLY A 56 0.72 5.46 13.22
C GLY A 56 -0.78 5.57 13.52
N LEU A 57 -1.62 4.76 12.85
CA LEU A 57 -3.09 4.75 12.99
C LEU A 57 -3.59 3.76 14.04
N THR A 58 -2.70 3.03 14.72
CA THR A 58 -3.04 2.06 15.77
C THR A 58 -2.21 2.30 17.01
N HIS A 59 -2.67 1.76 18.15
CA HIS A 59 -1.83 1.65 19.33
C HIS A 59 -0.82 0.51 19.13
N ALA A 60 0.37 0.88 18.67
CA ALA A 60 1.46 -0.05 18.40
C ALA A 60 2.65 0.21 19.31
N SER A 61 3.39 -0.85 19.63
CA SER A 61 4.71 -0.84 20.28
C SER A 61 5.75 -1.45 19.34
N GLY A 62 7.01 -1.34 19.68
CA GLY A 62 8.10 -1.67 18.78
C GLY A 62 8.59 -0.46 18.02
N MET A 63 9.31 -0.67 16.92
CA MET A 63 9.94 0.41 16.17
C MET A 63 9.59 0.34 14.69
N VAL A 64 9.25 1.48 14.11
CA VAL A 64 9.13 1.68 12.66
C VAL A 64 10.17 2.72 12.24
N ARG A 65 11.00 2.38 11.27
CA ARG A 65 11.99 3.29 10.70
C ARG A 65 11.73 3.51 9.22
N PHE A 66 11.87 4.73 8.80
CA PHE A 66 11.83 5.11 7.38
C PHE A 66 13.14 5.80 7.02
N ARG A 67 13.89 5.26 6.05
CA ARG A 67 15.23 5.72 5.69
C ARG A 67 16.15 5.84 6.91
N GLY A 68 16.11 4.85 7.79
CA GLY A 68 16.90 4.80 9.02
C GLY A 68 16.42 5.69 10.17
N GLN A 69 15.47 6.61 9.94
CA GLN A 69 14.90 7.49 10.96
C GLN A 69 13.66 6.86 11.60
N ALA A 70 13.57 6.90 12.92
CA ALA A 70 12.37 6.44 13.60
C ALA A 70 11.17 7.31 13.25
N LEU A 71 10.06 6.69 12.88
CA LEU A 71 8.80 7.39 12.63
C LEU A 71 8.11 7.74 13.95
N PRO A 72 7.40 8.89 14.00
CA PRO A 72 6.61 9.26 15.16
C PRO A 72 5.46 8.26 15.35
N ALA A 73 5.31 7.78 16.58
CA ALA A 73 4.16 6.96 16.96
C ALA A 73 2.90 7.85 17.04
N HIS A 74 1.77 7.30 16.61
CA HIS A 74 0.44 7.95 16.73
C HIS A 74 0.31 9.35 16.07
N ASP A 75 1.15 9.64 15.07
CA ASP A 75 1.02 10.85 14.25
C ASP A 75 1.02 10.49 12.75
N PRO A 76 -0.13 10.04 12.21
CA PRO A 76 -0.22 9.65 10.81
C PRO A 76 0.04 10.83 9.85
N ALA A 77 -0.21 12.07 10.28
CA ALA A 77 0.07 13.24 9.47
C ALA A 77 1.59 13.47 9.34
N ALA A 78 2.35 13.26 10.41
CA ALA A 78 3.81 13.32 10.36
C ALA A 78 4.36 12.17 9.50
N VAL A 79 3.86 10.95 9.64
CA VAL A 79 4.25 9.80 8.80
C VAL A 79 4.00 10.12 7.31
N ALA A 80 2.84 10.67 6.96
CA ALA A 80 2.53 11.08 5.59
C ALA A 80 3.50 12.15 5.06
N ARG A 81 3.93 13.10 5.89
CA ARG A 81 4.94 14.13 5.51
C ARG A 81 6.32 13.53 5.20
N HIS A 82 6.65 12.35 5.72
CA HIS A 82 7.85 11.60 5.32
C HIS A 82 7.73 10.95 3.93
N GLY A 83 6.57 11.04 3.27
CA GLY A 83 6.36 10.47 1.94
C GLY A 83 5.85 9.03 1.96
N ILE A 84 5.23 8.60 3.07
CA ILE A 84 4.55 7.30 3.15
C ILE A 84 3.04 7.55 2.99
N VAL A 85 2.42 6.86 2.04
CA VAL A 85 0.98 7.02 1.77
C VAL A 85 0.30 5.66 1.76
N LEU A 86 -0.85 5.59 2.43
CA LEU A 86 -1.69 4.39 2.49
C LEU A 86 -2.93 4.54 1.62
N VAL A 87 -3.15 3.56 0.75
CA VAL A 87 -4.46 3.31 0.13
C VAL A 87 -5.11 2.19 0.94
N PRO A 88 -6.13 2.49 1.76
CA PRO A 88 -6.75 1.52 2.64
C PRO A 88 -7.68 0.58 1.87
N GLU A 89 -8.00 -0.57 2.47
CA GLU A 89 -9.14 -1.38 2.09
C GLU A 89 -10.42 -0.50 2.02
N GLY A 90 -11.29 -0.75 1.06
CA GLY A 90 -12.49 0.08 0.86
C GLY A 90 -12.21 1.42 0.18
N ARG A 91 -10.97 1.63 -0.39
CA ARG A 91 -10.57 2.75 -1.26
C ARG A 91 -10.42 4.09 -0.55
N GLY A 92 -11.24 4.37 0.47
CA GLY A 92 -11.22 5.61 1.25
C GLY A 92 -11.45 6.89 0.42
N ILE A 93 -12.14 6.82 -0.73
CA ILE A 93 -12.48 8.00 -1.55
C ILE A 93 -13.58 8.83 -0.88
N PHE A 94 -13.61 10.11 -1.19
CA PHE A 94 -14.68 11.00 -0.77
C PHE A 94 -15.81 10.96 -1.81
N GLY A 95 -16.79 10.07 -1.60
CA GLY A 95 -17.88 9.79 -2.54
C GLY A 95 -18.67 11.02 -3.00
N PRO A 96 -19.06 11.97 -2.12
CA PRO A 96 -19.78 13.19 -2.50
C PRO A 96 -18.96 14.18 -3.35
N MET A 97 -17.63 14.06 -3.35
CA MET A 97 -16.74 14.94 -4.10
C MET A 97 -16.52 14.42 -5.52
N THR A 98 -16.16 15.31 -6.43
CA THR A 98 -15.76 14.98 -7.80
C THR A 98 -14.42 14.26 -7.85
N VAL A 99 -14.09 13.64 -8.98
CA VAL A 99 -12.78 13.08 -9.27
C VAL A 99 -11.68 14.13 -9.09
N ALA A 100 -11.86 15.33 -9.66
CA ALA A 100 -10.91 16.43 -9.57
C ALA A 100 -10.65 16.85 -8.12
N GLU A 101 -11.70 17.00 -7.31
CA GLU A 101 -11.60 17.37 -5.90
C GLU A 101 -10.91 16.27 -5.07
N ASN A 102 -11.20 14.98 -5.33
CA ASN A 102 -10.47 13.88 -4.70
C ASN A 102 -8.97 13.93 -5.01
N LEU A 103 -8.59 14.16 -6.26
CA LEU A 103 -7.17 14.31 -6.65
C LEU A 103 -6.54 15.53 -5.97
N GLN A 104 -7.26 16.65 -5.89
CA GLN A 104 -6.79 17.86 -5.22
C GLN A 104 -6.49 17.62 -3.75
N LEU A 105 -7.35 16.87 -3.04
CA LEU A 105 -7.11 16.48 -1.64
C LEU A 105 -5.82 15.65 -1.48
N GLY A 106 -5.48 14.78 -2.44
CA GLY A 106 -4.23 14.02 -2.43
C GLY A 106 -2.98 14.91 -2.45
N ALA A 107 -3.09 16.11 -3.03
CA ALA A 107 -2.03 17.09 -3.10
C ALA A 107 -2.05 18.12 -1.94
N TYR A 108 -2.80 17.87 -0.87
CA TYR A 108 -2.97 18.81 0.24
C TYR A 108 -1.63 19.27 0.85
N VAL A 109 -0.67 18.34 0.99
CA VAL A 109 0.66 18.62 1.57
C VAL A 109 1.43 19.69 0.77
N ILE A 110 1.19 19.78 -0.55
CA ILE A 110 1.81 20.79 -1.43
C ILE A 110 0.88 21.98 -1.73
N GLY A 111 -0.20 22.12 -0.98
CA GLY A 111 -1.16 23.21 -1.12
C GLY A 111 -2.24 23.00 -2.18
N GLY A 112 -2.27 21.85 -2.88
CA GLY A 112 -3.36 21.46 -3.82
C GLY A 112 -3.57 22.39 -5.01
N ARG A 113 -2.59 23.24 -5.37
CA ARG A 113 -2.65 24.24 -6.46
C ARG A 113 -1.25 24.54 -7.02
N GLY A 114 -1.22 25.25 -8.14
CA GLY A 114 0.02 25.71 -8.75
C GLY A 114 0.65 24.71 -9.72
N ALA A 115 1.81 25.07 -10.29
CA ALA A 115 2.47 24.32 -11.37
C ALA A 115 2.84 22.89 -10.95
N GLU A 116 3.25 22.68 -9.69
CA GLU A 116 3.58 21.36 -9.17
C GLU A 116 2.34 20.46 -9.08
N PHE A 117 1.21 21.00 -8.61
CA PHE A 117 -0.06 20.27 -8.59
C PHE A 117 -0.47 19.83 -10.01
N GLU A 118 -0.41 20.74 -10.98
CA GLU A 118 -0.76 20.43 -12.38
C GLU A 118 0.15 19.34 -12.97
N ARG A 119 1.46 19.40 -12.74
CA ARG A 119 2.40 18.35 -13.19
C ARG A 119 2.05 16.98 -12.59
N ARG A 120 1.75 16.92 -11.28
CA ARG A 120 1.36 15.65 -10.63
C ARG A 120 0.03 15.15 -11.15
N ARG A 121 -0.95 16.03 -11.31
CA ARG A 121 -2.25 15.70 -11.88
C ARG A 121 -2.13 15.12 -13.28
N GLU A 122 -1.35 15.75 -14.14
CA GLU A 122 -1.12 15.25 -15.50
C GLU A 122 -0.47 13.85 -15.49
N ARG A 123 0.53 13.61 -14.64
CA ARG A 123 1.13 12.27 -14.47
C ARG A 123 0.08 11.23 -14.04
N VAL A 124 -0.75 11.55 -13.05
CA VAL A 124 -1.80 10.65 -12.57
C VAL A 124 -2.84 10.37 -13.66
N LEU A 125 -3.26 11.40 -14.39
CA LEU A 125 -4.24 11.26 -15.47
C LEU A 125 -3.67 10.51 -16.70
N ALA A 126 -2.36 10.55 -16.91
CA ALA A 126 -1.69 9.72 -17.91
C ALA A 126 -1.64 8.24 -17.50
N LEU A 127 -1.52 7.94 -16.20
CA LEU A 127 -1.58 6.58 -15.67
C LEU A 127 -3.00 6.00 -15.70
N PHE A 128 -4.00 6.85 -15.47
CA PHE A 128 -5.42 6.49 -15.41
C PHE A 128 -6.28 7.35 -16.34
N PRO A 129 -6.25 7.13 -17.68
CA PRO A 129 -6.96 7.96 -18.65
C PRO A 129 -8.47 8.07 -18.38
N ARG A 130 -9.09 7.02 -17.81
CA ARG A 130 -10.51 7.03 -17.43
C ARG A 130 -10.85 8.11 -16.41
N LEU A 131 -9.94 8.48 -15.53
CA LEU A 131 -10.13 9.56 -14.57
C LEU A 131 -10.15 10.93 -15.27
N LYS A 132 -9.34 11.09 -16.34
CA LYS A 132 -9.30 12.31 -17.14
C LYS A 132 -10.64 12.61 -17.80
N GLU A 133 -11.31 11.59 -18.31
CA GLU A 133 -12.62 11.70 -18.96
C GLU A 133 -13.73 12.06 -17.97
N ARG A 134 -13.52 11.89 -16.66
CA ARG A 134 -14.54 11.97 -15.60
C ARG A 134 -14.22 12.97 -14.50
N LEU A 135 -13.36 13.96 -14.75
CA LEU A 135 -12.90 14.90 -13.73
C LEU A 135 -14.04 15.60 -12.97
N ALA A 136 -15.15 15.93 -13.65
CA ALA A 136 -16.32 16.57 -13.05
C ALA A 136 -17.34 15.57 -12.47
N GLN A 137 -17.13 14.25 -12.65
CA GLN A 137 -18.04 13.23 -12.16
C GLN A 137 -17.88 13.06 -10.64
N THR A 138 -18.99 12.89 -9.92
CA THR A 138 -19.02 12.54 -8.51
C THR A 138 -18.41 11.15 -8.29
N ALA A 139 -17.40 11.04 -7.43
CA ALA A 139 -16.65 9.82 -7.23
C ALA A 139 -17.51 8.63 -6.75
N GLY A 140 -18.54 8.88 -5.96
CA GLY A 140 -19.47 7.86 -5.50
C GLY A 140 -20.27 7.19 -6.60
N SER A 141 -20.45 7.84 -7.76
CA SER A 141 -21.19 7.29 -8.92
C SER A 141 -20.34 6.47 -9.87
N MET A 142 -19.03 6.37 -9.63
CA MET A 142 -18.10 5.61 -10.46
C MET A 142 -18.17 4.10 -10.17
N SER A 143 -17.77 3.29 -11.14
CA SER A 143 -17.61 1.85 -10.91
C SER A 143 -16.54 1.57 -9.86
N GLY A 144 -16.61 0.40 -9.20
CA GLY A 144 -15.63 0.02 -8.17
C GLY A 144 -14.17 0.06 -8.65
N GLY A 145 -13.93 -0.30 -9.91
CA GLY A 145 -12.60 -0.22 -10.50
C GLY A 145 -12.11 1.21 -10.72
N GLU A 146 -12.98 2.08 -11.21
CA GLU A 146 -12.64 3.51 -11.38
C GLU A 146 -12.42 4.20 -10.03
N GLN A 147 -13.18 3.83 -9.01
CA GLN A 147 -12.97 4.31 -7.64
C GLN A 147 -11.61 3.86 -7.08
N GLN A 148 -11.18 2.63 -7.39
CA GLN A 148 -9.87 2.15 -6.99
C GLN A 148 -8.73 2.88 -7.72
N MET A 149 -8.90 3.12 -9.03
CA MET A 149 -7.97 3.97 -9.79
C MET A 149 -7.88 5.38 -9.19
N LEU A 150 -9.02 5.95 -8.77
CA LEU A 150 -9.07 7.25 -8.11
C LEU A 150 -8.36 7.23 -6.75
N ALA A 151 -8.54 6.17 -5.95
CA ALA A 151 -7.87 6.03 -4.66
C ALA A 151 -6.34 5.98 -4.82
N VAL A 152 -5.84 5.15 -5.77
CA VAL A 152 -4.42 5.10 -6.10
C VAL A 152 -3.94 6.43 -6.69
N GLY A 153 -4.69 7.01 -7.62
CA GLY A 153 -4.38 8.31 -8.21
C GLY A 153 -4.25 9.41 -7.17
N ARG A 154 -5.19 9.47 -6.21
CA ARG A 154 -5.14 10.41 -5.10
C ARG A 154 -3.89 10.22 -4.24
N ALA A 155 -3.52 8.97 -3.95
CA ALA A 155 -2.30 8.67 -3.21
C ALA A 155 -1.04 9.16 -3.95
N LEU A 156 -0.99 8.98 -5.28
CA LEU A 156 0.11 9.43 -6.13
C LEU A 156 0.22 10.96 -6.24
N MET A 157 -0.87 11.71 -6.00
CA MET A 157 -0.82 13.18 -5.94
C MET A 157 0.06 13.70 -4.81
N ALA A 158 0.26 12.91 -3.73
CA ALA A 158 1.19 13.24 -2.65
C ALA A 158 2.67 13.03 -3.04
N ASP A 159 2.96 12.42 -4.20
CA ASP A 159 4.30 12.03 -4.67
C ASP A 159 5.04 11.15 -3.66
N PRO A 160 4.48 9.99 -3.32
CA PRO A 160 5.00 9.15 -2.26
C PRO A 160 6.35 8.54 -2.62
N GLN A 161 7.20 8.31 -1.62
CA GLN A 161 8.40 7.50 -1.71
C GLN A 161 8.11 6.02 -1.39
N LEU A 162 7.09 5.79 -0.57
CA LEU A 162 6.57 4.48 -0.21
C LEU A 162 5.04 4.48 -0.28
N LEU A 163 4.50 3.59 -1.10
CA LEU A 163 3.06 3.38 -1.22
C LEU A 163 2.66 2.08 -0.54
N LEU A 164 1.76 2.19 0.43
CA LEU A 164 1.15 1.06 1.12
C LEU A 164 -0.23 0.82 0.51
N LEU A 165 -0.53 -0.41 0.09
CA LEU A 165 -1.81 -0.77 -0.53
C LEU A 165 -2.43 -1.94 0.22
N ASP A 166 -3.65 -1.74 0.69
CA ASP A 166 -4.43 -2.72 1.44
C ASP A 166 -5.51 -3.34 0.54
N GLU A 167 -5.27 -4.55 0.08
CA GLU A 167 -6.14 -5.36 -0.77
C GLU A 167 -6.74 -4.60 -1.98
N PRO A 168 -5.90 -3.96 -2.83
CA PRO A 168 -6.39 -3.10 -3.90
C PRO A 168 -7.19 -3.85 -4.98
N SER A 169 -7.12 -5.19 -5.03
CA SER A 169 -7.85 -6.02 -5.99
C SER A 169 -9.22 -6.50 -5.48
N LEU A 170 -9.54 -6.26 -4.21
CA LEU A 170 -10.75 -6.80 -3.58
C LEU A 170 -12.03 -6.26 -4.25
N GLY A 171 -12.92 -7.20 -4.66
CA GLY A 171 -14.21 -6.87 -5.26
C GLY A 171 -14.13 -6.26 -6.66
N LEU A 172 -12.97 -6.34 -7.33
CA LEU A 172 -12.78 -5.84 -8.68
C LEU A 172 -12.90 -6.94 -9.76
N ALA A 173 -13.35 -6.52 -10.95
CA ALA A 173 -13.31 -7.38 -12.11
C ALA A 173 -11.85 -7.71 -12.50
N PRO A 174 -11.56 -8.93 -12.98
CA PRO A 174 -10.18 -9.37 -13.26
C PRO A 174 -9.39 -8.43 -14.18
N LYS A 175 -10.03 -7.88 -15.22
CA LYS A 175 -9.40 -6.92 -16.14
C LYS A 175 -8.92 -5.65 -15.45
N VAL A 176 -9.72 -5.12 -14.53
CA VAL A 176 -9.39 -3.90 -13.78
C VAL A 176 -8.28 -4.17 -12.77
N THR A 177 -8.34 -5.33 -12.11
CA THR A 177 -7.27 -5.78 -11.21
C THR A 177 -5.92 -5.81 -11.94
N ILE A 178 -5.87 -6.42 -13.13
CA ILE A 178 -4.64 -6.49 -13.95
C ILE A 178 -4.16 -5.07 -14.28
N GLU A 179 -5.03 -4.19 -14.75
CA GLU A 179 -4.67 -2.81 -15.11
C GLU A 179 -4.05 -2.02 -13.94
N ILE A 180 -4.63 -2.16 -12.73
CA ILE A 180 -4.09 -1.54 -11.51
C ILE A 180 -2.73 -2.12 -11.16
N LEU A 181 -2.60 -3.44 -11.14
CA LEU A 181 -1.35 -4.10 -10.79
C LEU A 181 -0.23 -3.83 -11.79
N GLU A 182 -0.52 -3.80 -13.09
CA GLU A 182 0.45 -3.39 -14.12
C GLU A 182 0.89 -1.94 -13.94
N THR A 183 -0.04 -1.06 -13.56
CA THR A 183 0.30 0.34 -13.25
C THR A 183 1.21 0.43 -12.04
N LEU A 184 0.96 -0.33 -10.97
CA LEU A 184 1.84 -0.42 -9.80
C LEU A 184 3.22 -0.97 -10.18
N GLY A 185 3.29 -2.00 -11.03
CA GLY A 185 4.54 -2.53 -11.57
C GLY A 185 5.35 -1.46 -12.32
N ARG A 186 4.71 -0.69 -13.20
CA ARG A 186 5.36 0.43 -13.92
C ARG A 186 5.89 1.50 -12.96
N LEU A 187 5.12 1.86 -11.94
CA LEU A 187 5.54 2.84 -10.93
C LEU A 187 6.72 2.32 -10.10
N ASN A 188 6.70 1.04 -9.75
CA ASN A 188 7.81 0.40 -9.04
C ASN A 188 9.09 0.37 -9.89
N HIS A 189 8.99 0.03 -11.18
CA HIS A 189 10.12 0.10 -12.12
C HIS A 189 10.67 1.53 -12.28
N ALA A 190 9.82 2.55 -12.07
CA ALA A 190 10.22 3.95 -12.04
C ALA A 190 10.81 4.40 -10.68
N GLY A 191 10.98 3.49 -9.72
CA GLY A 191 11.65 3.73 -8.44
C GLY A 191 10.72 3.87 -7.23
N LEU A 192 9.40 3.79 -7.39
CA LEU A 192 8.47 3.83 -6.25
C LEU A 192 8.59 2.54 -5.43
N SER A 193 8.84 2.68 -4.12
CA SER A 193 8.76 1.54 -3.20
C SER A 193 7.30 1.22 -2.88
N VAL A 194 6.96 -0.07 -2.79
CA VAL A 194 5.57 -0.51 -2.60
C VAL A 194 5.49 -1.64 -1.59
N VAL A 195 4.57 -1.54 -0.64
CA VAL A 195 4.07 -2.67 0.16
C VAL A 195 2.67 -2.99 -0.30
N LEU A 196 2.49 -4.16 -0.90
CA LEU A 196 1.23 -4.65 -1.43
C LEU A 196 0.68 -5.76 -0.53
N VAL A 197 -0.37 -5.46 0.21
CA VAL A 197 -1.12 -6.45 0.99
C VAL A 197 -2.18 -7.06 0.08
N GLU A 198 -2.20 -8.38 -0.04
CA GLU A 198 -3.16 -9.11 -0.86
C GLU A 198 -3.52 -10.47 -0.26
N GLN A 199 -4.76 -10.90 -0.51
CA GLN A 199 -5.19 -12.24 -0.24
C GLN A 199 -4.90 -13.18 -1.44
N LYS A 200 -4.99 -12.65 -2.67
CA LYS A 200 -4.77 -13.41 -3.91
C LYS A 200 -3.29 -13.43 -4.27
N ALA A 201 -2.53 -14.38 -3.68
CA ALA A 201 -1.09 -14.50 -3.89
C ALA A 201 -0.63 -14.52 -5.35
N PRO A 202 -1.24 -15.26 -6.29
CA PRO A 202 -0.69 -15.39 -7.64
C PRO A 202 -0.51 -14.06 -8.37
N LEU A 203 -1.35 -13.06 -8.04
CA LEU A 203 -1.26 -11.73 -8.66
C LEU A 203 -0.16 -10.88 -8.01
N ALA A 204 -0.09 -10.89 -6.68
CA ALA A 204 0.91 -10.13 -5.94
C ALA A 204 2.33 -10.65 -6.20
N LEU A 205 2.51 -11.97 -6.25
CA LEU A 205 3.80 -12.62 -6.47
C LEU A 205 4.39 -12.36 -7.87
N LYS A 206 3.56 -12.11 -8.88
CA LYS A 206 4.05 -11.71 -10.22
C LYS A 206 4.77 -10.37 -10.23
N LEU A 207 4.43 -9.49 -9.29
CA LEU A 207 4.99 -8.15 -9.19
C LEU A 207 6.06 -8.04 -8.12
N ALA A 208 5.93 -8.82 -7.05
CA ALA A 208 6.78 -8.70 -5.88
C ALA A 208 8.17 -9.27 -6.14
N ARG A 209 9.18 -8.60 -5.60
CA ARG A 209 10.54 -9.10 -5.52
C ARG A 209 10.74 -10.01 -4.31
N ARG A 210 9.94 -9.81 -3.26
CA ARG A 210 9.91 -10.57 -2.02
C ARG A 210 8.48 -10.61 -1.49
N ALA A 211 8.11 -11.72 -0.86
CA ALA A 211 6.83 -11.83 -0.19
C ALA A 211 7.02 -12.27 1.26
N TYR A 212 6.25 -11.66 2.15
CA TYR A 212 6.09 -12.08 3.53
C TYR A 212 4.73 -12.77 3.66
N VAL A 213 4.72 -13.89 4.36
CA VAL A 213 3.48 -14.59 4.70
C VAL A 213 3.12 -14.28 6.13
N MET A 214 1.89 -13.83 6.34
CA MET A 214 1.36 -13.54 7.67
C MET A 214 0.26 -14.53 8.05
N ALA A 215 0.34 -15.01 9.29
CA ALA A 215 -0.72 -15.76 9.96
C ALA A 215 -0.76 -15.34 11.43
N ASP A 216 -1.96 -15.21 12.00
CA ASP A 216 -2.20 -14.90 13.42
C ASP A 216 -1.33 -13.74 13.95
N GLY A 217 -1.26 -12.65 13.19
CA GLY A 217 -0.53 -11.45 13.58
C GLY A 217 1.00 -11.57 13.52
N ARG A 218 1.56 -12.62 12.90
CA ARG A 218 2.99 -12.87 12.80
C ARG A 218 3.43 -13.04 11.35
N ILE A 219 4.68 -12.70 11.05
CA ILE A 219 5.32 -13.15 9.81
C ILE A 219 5.84 -14.56 10.06
N THR A 220 5.28 -15.53 9.33
CA THR A 220 5.63 -16.94 9.42
C THR A 220 6.70 -17.35 8.42
N ALA A 221 6.78 -16.65 7.27
CA ALA A 221 7.78 -16.89 6.25
C ALA A 221 8.12 -15.62 5.47
N ALA A 222 9.35 -15.56 4.95
CA ALA A 222 9.76 -14.62 3.91
C ALA A 222 10.27 -15.45 2.72
N VAL A 223 9.68 -15.22 1.54
CA VAL A 223 9.93 -16.03 0.35
C VAL A 223 10.33 -15.16 -0.84
N ASP A 224 11.19 -15.67 -1.69
CA ASP A 224 11.44 -15.13 -3.02
C ASP A 224 10.40 -15.70 -3.97
N PRO A 225 9.56 -14.88 -4.62
CA PRO A 225 8.55 -15.37 -5.57
C PRO A 225 9.11 -16.22 -6.70
N ARG A 226 10.39 -16.03 -7.05
CA ARG A 226 11.06 -16.79 -8.12
C ARG A 226 11.38 -18.24 -7.73
N GLU A 227 11.42 -18.54 -6.43
CA GLU A 227 11.67 -19.88 -5.90
C GLU A 227 10.40 -20.72 -5.82
N ILE A 228 9.22 -20.10 -5.91
CA ILE A 228 7.92 -20.78 -5.85
C ILE A 228 7.64 -21.49 -7.19
N LYS A 229 7.76 -22.81 -7.21
CA LYS A 229 7.67 -23.64 -8.43
C LYS A 229 6.27 -24.20 -8.68
N SER A 230 5.38 -24.24 -7.68
CA SER A 230 4.06 -24.85 -7.83
C SER A 230 2.96 -24.15 -7.01
N HIS A 231 1.71 -24.39 -7.43
CA HIS A 231 0.53 -23.91 -6.69
C HIS A 231 0.42 -24.58 -5.30
N ASP A 232 0.86 -25.81 -5.19
CA ASP A 232 0.83 -26.55 -3.91
C ASP A 232 1.86 -26.02 -2.92
N GLU A 233 2.98 -25.51 -3.40
CA GLU A 233 3.98 -24.84 -2.57
C GLU A 233 3.46 -23.52 -2.01
N LEU A 234 2.71 -22.76 -2.82
CA LEU A 234 1.97 -21.58 -2.38
C LEU A 234 0.91 -21.92 -1.34
N ALA A 235 0.14 -22.99 -1.55
CA ALA A 235 -0.91 -23.40 -0.62
C ALA A 235 -0.37 -23.74 0.77
N ARG A 236 0.84 -24.31 0.87
CA ARG A 236 1.49 -24.61 2.17
C ARG A 236 1.73 -23.36 3.02
N PHE A 237 2.00 -22.22 2.40
CA PHE A 237 2.17 -20.95 3.14
C PHE A 237 0.87 -20.36 3.68
N TYR A 238 -0.30 -20.82 3.18
CA TYR A 238 -1.62 -20.38 3.64
C TYR A 238 -2.28 -21.32 4.64
N LEU A 239 -1.79 -22.56 4.71
CA LEU A 239 -2.39 -23.63 5.53
C LEU A 239 -1.53 -24.00 6.76
N ALA A 240 -0.41 -23.31 6.94
CA ALA A 240 0.52 -23.50 8.07
C ALA A 240 0.21 -22.42 9.20
#